data_bb50e1a97d673b2c78ccbc82d78fac3d
#
_entry.id   bb50e1a97d673b2c78ccbc82d78fac3d
#
_cell.length_a   1.000
_cell.length_b   1.000
_cell.length_c   1.000
_cell.angle_alpha   90.00
_cell.angle_beta   90.00
_cell.angle_gamma   90.00
#
_symmetry.space_group_name_H-M   'P 1'
#
loop_
_entity.id
_entity.type
_entity.pdbx_description
1 polymer ?
#
loop_
_entity_poly.entity_id
_entity_poly.type
_entity_poly.pdbx_seq_one_letter_code
_entity_poly.pdbx_strand_id
1 'polypeptide(L)'
;MNQKIYNLEEFASRYHLKDIFGAYAAHFAVTRQESGDFADMVTERALFCRIFLVKQGSCRMVINGKDGDVLELGEGSMLMVSVNDVATLLSVSPDIDAECVLVDEEFVSHTYCFRLSADKYKSVLDIFHFIRDIVRHQHINKIAMIRSMFNVLNLIIEELPYEQCSVSHDIGHKKGIYEIFLHHLYRNFRKERQIRFYADKLNVSTVYLSRLVKEISGTTVNDHATSLVYKEICNLLTHSDMTIGEIADYLNFSDQSALSNFFKQRSGMTPLAYRNRQ
;
A
#
# COMPACT_ATOMS: atom_id res chain seq x y z
N MET A 1 15.16 -1.66 21.89
CA MET A 1 14.28 -0.49 21.99
C MET A 1 12.88 -0.93 21.63
N ASN A 2 11.89 -0.77 22.50
CA ASN A 2 10.50 -1.06 22.14
C ASN A 2 10.04 -0.04 21.10
N GLN A 3 9.84 -0.48 19.87
CA GLN A 3 9.21 0.34 18.83
C GLN A 3 7.76 0.60 19.26
N LYS A 4 7.39 1.85 19.37
CA LYS A 4 6.02 2.23 19.65
C LYS A 4 5.19 2.03 18.37
N ILE A 5 4.08 1.32 18.51
CA ILE A 5 3.13 1.06 17.43
C ILE A 5 1.95 2.00 17.63
N TYR A 6 1.56 2.74 16.59
CA TYR A 6 0.45 3.69 16.64
C TYR A 6 -0.70 3.22 15.75
N ASN A 7 -1.91 3.31 16.26
CA ASN A 7 -3.11 3.42 15.43
C ASN A 7 -3.30 4.89 14.99
N LEU A 8 -4.23 5.13 14.07
CA LEU A 8 -4.41 6.46 13.49
C LEU A 8 -4.87 7.51 14.52
N GLU A 9 -5.74 7.14 15.47
CA GLU A 9 -6.23 8.05 16.51
C GLU A 9 -5.11 8.46 17.47
N GLU A 10 -4.28 7.51 17.91
CA GLU A 10 -3.13 7.79 18.78
C GLU A 10 -2.11 8.68 18.08
N PHE A 11 -1.85 8.42 16.78
CA PHE A 11 -0.96 9.23 15.97
C PHE A 11 -1.51 10.65 15.80
N ALA A 12 -2.77 10.79 15.41
CA ALA A 12 -3.41 12.08 15.22
C ALA A 12 -3.44 12.91 16.51
N SER A 13 -3.70 12.26 17.66
CA SER A 13 -3.65 12.91 18.98
C SER A 13 -2.24 13.39 19.33
N ARG A 14 -1.21 12.56 19.08
CA ARG A 14 0.19 12.91 19.39
C ARG A 14 0.68 14.11 18.58
N TYR A 15 0.32 14.17 17.30
CA TYR A 15 0.76 15.24 16.38
C TYR A 15 -0.27 16.35 16.20
N HIS A 16 -1.31 16.38 17.04
CA HIS A 16 -2.35 17.42 17.07
C HIS A 16 -3.01 17.67 15.72
N LEU A 17 -3.24 16.59 14.94
CA LEU A 17 -3.84 16.70 13.61
C LEU A 17 -5.26 17.23 13.71
N LYS A 18 -5.61 18.22 12.86
CA LYS A 18 -6.93 18.87 12.87
C LYS A 18 -7.91 18.23 11.90
N ASP A 19 -7.42 17.83 10.73
CA ASP A 19 -8.24 17.24 9.69
C ASP A 19 -8.22 15.71 9.85
N ILE A 20 -9.16 15.23 10.67
CA ILE A 20 -9.29 13.80 11.00
C ILE A 20 -10.74 13.34 10.83
N PHE A 21 -10.91 12.14 10.31
CA PHE A 21 -12.19 11.44 10.24
C PHE A 21 -12.11 10.13 11.05
N GLY A 22 -12.37 10.23 12.35
CA GLY A 22 -12.27 9.14 13.32
C GLY A 22 -10.93 8.40 13.24
N ALA A 23 -10.97 7.09 13.42
CA ALA A 23 -9.80 6.23 13.25
C ALA A 23 -9.49 5.88 11.78
N TYR A 24 -10.25 6.41 10.80
CA TYR A 24 -10.21 5.94 9.42
C TYR A 24 -9.26 6.73 8.51
N ALA A 25 -9.30 8.05 8.55
CA ALA A 25 -8.47 8.88 7.67
C ALA A 25 -8.09 10.21 8.32
N ALA A 26 -6.92 10.73 7.94
CA ALA A 26 -6.50 12.08 8.29
C ALA A 26 -5.73 12.72 7.12
N HIS A 27 -5.73 14.05 7.10
CA HIS A 27 -4.93 14.87 6.20
C HIS A 27 -4.20 15.94 7.01
N PHE A 28 -2.94 16.20 6.68
CA PHE A 28 -2.18 17.29 7.27
C PHE A 28 -1.08 17.78 6.33
N ALA A 29 -0.65 19.03 6.53
CA ALA A 29 0.49 19.59 5.83
C ALA A 29 1.71 19.62 6.76
N VAL A 30 2.88 19.37 6.23
CA VAL A 30 4.16 19.56 6.90
C VAL A 30 4.79 20.81 6.34
N THR A 31 4.80 21.89 7.15
CA THR A 31 5.41 23.17 6.78
C THR A 31 6.51 23.52 7.77
N ARG A 32 7.33 24.52 7.46
CA ARG A 32 8.40 25.01 8.33
C ARG A 32 7.93 25.34 9.75
N GLN A 33 6.71 25.85 9.92
CA GLN A 33 6.17 26.22 11.24
C GLN A 33 5.76 25.00 12.07
N GLU A 34 5.41 23.91 11.40
CA GLU A 34 4.94 22.67 12.02
C GLU A 34 6.05 21.60 12.09
N SER A 35 7.17 21.80 11.36
CA SER A 35 8.26 20.84 11.30
C SER A 35 8.99 20.60 12.63
N GLY A 36 8.86 21.51 13.59
CA GLY A 36 9.41 21.32 14.95
C GLY A 36 8.80 20.11 15.66
N ASP A 37 7.49 19.89 15.52
CA ASP A 37 6.77 18.78 16.14
C ASP A 37 7.05 17.45 15.41
N PHE A 38 7.41 17.51 14.12
CA PHE A 38 7.72 16.35 13.30
C PHE A 38 9.23 15.98 13.32
N ALA A 39 10.12 16.85 13.79
CA ALA A 39 11.55 16.55 13.94
C ALA A 39 11.81 15.41 14.96
N ASP A 40 10.88 15.20 15.88
CA ASP A 40 10.88 14.08 16.82
C ASP A 40 10.14 12.84 16.30
N MET A 41 9.80 12.76 15.01
CA MET A 41 9.27 11.55 14.37
C MET A 41 10.33 10.45 14.33
N VAL A 42 10.72 10.00 15.52
CA VAL A 42 11.63 8.88 15.71
C VAL A 42 10.91 7.60 15.35
N THR A 43 11.51 6.85 14.44
CA THR A 43 11.25 5.43 14.14
C THR A 43 9.89 4.91 14.65
N GLU A 44 8.83 5.12 13.87
CA GLU A 44 7.47 4.73 14.28
C GLU A 44 6.91 3.68 13.32
N ARG A 45 6.34 2.64 13.90
CA ARG A 45 5.48 1.70 13.18
C ARG A 45 4.04 2.16 13.29
N ALA A 46 3.38 2.34 12.14
CA ALA A 46 1.99 2.72 12.10
C ALA A 46 1.14 1.56 11.55
N LEU A 47 -0.05 1.39 12.11
CA LEU A 47 -1.05 0.40 11.65
C LEU A 47 -1.94 0.94 10.53
N PHE A 48 -1.52 1.98 9.84
CA PHE A 48 -2.24 2.66 8.76
C PHE A 48 -1.27 3.04 7.64
N CYS A 49 -1.79 3.16 6.44
CA CYS A 49 -1.03 3.62 5.27
C CYS A 49 -0.76 5.12 5.38
N ARG A 50 0.45 5.54 5.00
CA ARG A 50 0.90 6.94 5.02
C ARG A 50 1.37 7.33 3.64
N ILE A 51 0.83 8.42 3.10
CA ILE A 51 1.21 8.92 1.79
C ILE A 51 1.67 10.36 1.92
N PHE A 52 2.88 10.63 1.44
CA PHE A 52 3.53 11.93 1.48
C PHE A 52 3.73 12.44 0.07
N LEU A 53 3.44 13.71 -0.17
CA LEU A 53 3.69 14.42 -1.42
C LEU A 53 4.50 15.67 -1.12
N VAL A 54 5.74 15.73 -1.58
CA VAL A 54 6.62 16.90 -1.39
C VAL A 54 6.31 17.94 -2.44
N LYS A 55 5.86 19.13 -2.01
CA LYS A 55 5.52 20.27 -2.86
C LYS A 55 6.70 21.22 -3.04
N GLN A 56 7.50 21.41 -2.00
CA GLN A 56 8.69 22.25 -1.99
C GLN A 56 9.70 21.73 -0.98
N GLY A 57 10.99 22.01 -1.21
CA GLY A 57 12.07 21.58 -0.34
C GLY A 57 12.37 20.10 -0.46
N SER A 58 12.91 19.53 0.61
CA SER A 58 13.32 18.12 0.65
C SER A 58 13.28 17.53 2.05
N CYS A 59 13.19 16.20 2.12
CA CYS A 59 13.38 15.46 3.36
C CYS A 59 14.16 14.17 3.12
N ARG A 60 14.77 13.64 4.18
CA ARG A 60 15.48 12.36 4.18
C ARG A 60 14.78 11.41 5.14
N MET A 61 14.47 10.23 4.67
CA MET A 61 13.79 9.18 5.44
C MET A 61 14.52 7.85 5.31
N VAL A 62 14.39 7.00 6.32
CA VAL A 62 14.81 5.59 6.28
C VAL A 62 13.58 4.70 6.43
N ILE A 63 13.50 3.67 5.59
CA ILE A 63 12.47 2.65 5.68
C ILE A 63 13.08 1.37 6.27
N ASN A 64 12.40 0.78 7.27
CA ASN A 64 12.76 -0.49 7.90
C ASN A 64 14.10 -0.55 8.64
N GLY A 65 14.54 0.56 9.24
CA GLY A 65 15.58 0.56 10.27
C GLY A 65 16.94 1.13 9.87
N LYS A 66 17.95 0.99 10.75
CA LYS A 66 19.25 1.65 10.64
C LYS A 66 20.08 1.23 9.43
N ASP A 67 19.89 0.02 8.93
CA ASP A 67 20.53 -0.52 7.72
C ASP A 67 19.60 -0.40 6.49
N GLY A 68 18.48 0.30 6.63
CA GLY A 68 17.55 0.59 5.55
C GLY A 68 18.09 1.69 4.64
N ASP A 69 17.55 1.73 3.42
CA ASP A 69 17.94 2.73 2.44
C ASP A 69 17.48 4.13 2.86
N VAL A 70 18.38 5.08 2.74
CA VAL A 70 18.06 6.50 2.92
C VAL A 70 17.41 7.00 1.64
N LEU A 71 16.14 7.38 1.75
CA LEU A 71 15.40 8.01 0.67
C LEU A 71 15.57 9.52 0.76
N GLU A 72 15.96 10.13 -0.33
CA GLU A 72 15.96 11.59 -0.50
C GLU A 72 14.74 12.00 -1.33
N LEU A 73 13.79 12.64 -0.67
CA LEU A 73 12.53 13.09 -1.27
C LEU A 73 12.63 14.59 -1.51
N GLY A 74 12.63 15.00 -2.77
CA GLY A 74 12.58 16.39 -3.18
C GLY A 74 11.22 16.76 -3.76
N GLU A 75 11.11 17.98 -4.28
CA GLU A 75 9.92 18.48 -4.95
C GLU A 75 9.40 17.50 -6.03
N GLY A 76 8.10 17.23 -6.02
CA GLY A 76 7.45 16.28 -6.92
C GLY A 76 7.62 14.80 -6.52
N SER A 77 8.29 14.51 -5.40
CA SER A 77 8.37 13.15 -4.88
C SER A 77 7.10 12.78 -4.11
N MET A 78 6.61 11.56 -4.36
CA MET A 78 5.53 10.93 -3.60
C MET A 78 6.07 9.67 -2.94
N LEU A 79 5.84 9.51 -1.63
CA LEU A 79 6.18 8.32 -0.86
C LEU A 79 4.90 7.71 -0.30
N MET A 80 4.69 6.42 -0.57
CA MET A 80 3.60 5.63 0.01
C MET A 80 4.20 4.59 0.95
N VAL A 81 3.96 4.73 2.25
CA VAL A 81 4.49 3.82 3.28
C VAL A 81 3.43 2.80 3.67
N SER A 82 3.75 1.53 3.49
CA SER A 82 2.88 0.40 3.88
C SER A 82 2.69 0.33 5.39
N VAL A 83 1.57 -0.25 5.82
CA VAL A 83 1.27 -0.55 7.24
C VAL A 83 2.30 -1.49 7.90
N ASN A 84 3.04 -2.26 7.11
CA ASN A 84 4.04 -3.20 7.61
C ASN A 84 5.44 -2.57 7.73
N ASP A 85 5.63 -1.37 7.19
CA ASP A 85 6.93 -0.73 7.13
C ASP A 85 7.10 0.33 8.22
N VAL A 86 8.32 0.44 8.69
CA VAL A 86 8.75 1.46 9.66
C VAL A 86 9.41 2.59 8.88
N ALA A 87 8.88 3.79 9.00
CA ALA A 87 9.48 4.98 8.40
C ALA A 87 10.08 5.87 9.48
N THR A 88 11.31 6.30 9.27
CA THR A 88 12.02 7.22 10.16
C THR A 88 12.41 8.47 9.40
N LEU A 89 11.94 9.61 9.84
CA LEU A 89 12.35 10.91 9.31
C LEU A 89 13.72 11.26 9.91
N LEU A 90 14.72 11.49 9.05
CA LEU A 90 16.09 11.86 9.48
C LEU A 90 16.30 13.36 9.49
N SER A 91 15.82 14.04 8.47
CA SER A 91 15.94 15.49 8.33
C SER A 91 14.94 16.06 7.35
N VAL A 92 14.64 17.34 7.50
CA VAL A 92 13.84 18.14 6.58
C VAL A 92 14.58 19.43 6.23
N SER A 93 14.40 19.93 5.01
CA SER A 93 14.93 21.24 4.62
C SER A 93 14.14 22.38 5.28
N PRO A 94 14.74 23.57 5.47
CA PRO A 94 14.05 24.70 6.12
C PRO A 94 12.83 25.23 5.35
N ASP A 95 12.74 24.92 4.08
CA ASP A 95 11.68 25.34 3.15
C ASP A 95 10.69 24.22 2.83
N ILE A 96 10.68 23.16 3.63
CA ILE A 96 9.80 22.01 3.39
C ILE A 96 8.32 22.43 3.36
N ASP A 97 7.63 22.03 2.34
CA ASP A 97 6.17 22.04 2.22
C ASP A 97 5.75 20.69 1.60
N ALA A 98 5.05 19.88 2.38
CA ALA A 98 4.57 18.57 1.97
C ALA A 98 3.15 18.35 2.46
N GLU A 99 2.38 17.58 1.73
CA GLU A 99 1.05 17.13 2.15
C GLU A 99 1.07 15.64 2.47
N CYS A 100 0.31 15.26 3.49
CA CYS A 100 0.24 13.91 3.99
C CYS A 100 -1.21 13.45 4.09
N VAL A 101 -1.47 12.25 3.60
CA VAL A 101 -2.74 11.55 3.79
C VAL A 101 -2.46 10.25 4.53
N LEU A 102 -3.23 10.03 5.59
CA LEU A 102 -3.21 8.82 6.40
C LEU A 102 -4.53 8.08 6.21
N VAL A 103 -4.49 6.76 6.11
CA VAL A 103 -5.71 5.97 5.99
C VAL A 103 -5.54 4.60 6.63
N ASP A 104 -6.56 4.19 7.39
CA ASP A 104 -6.60 2.90 8.07
C ASP A 104 -7.09 1.80 7.11
N GLU A 105 -6.35 1.65 6.01
CA GLU A 105 -6.52 0.55 5.05
C GLU A 105 -5.17 0.17 4.45
N GLU A 106 -5.02 -1.10 4.07
CA GLU A 106 -3.84 -1.63 3.40
C GLU A 106 -3.97 -1.42 1.89
N PHE A 107 -3.74 -0.18 1.41
CA PHE A 107 -3.77 0.12 -0.03
C PHE A 107 -2.51 -0.32 -0.76
N VAL A 108 -1.39 -0.38 -0.06
CA VAL A 108 -0.11 -0.82 -0.62
C VAL A 108 0.51 -1.87 0.28
N SER A 109 0.98 -2.93 -0.33
CA SER A 109 1.65 -4.04 0.37
C SER A 109 3.11 -3.73 0.73
N HIS A 110 3.72 -2.76 0.05
CA HIS A 110 5.09 -2.32 0.22
C HIS A 110 5.18 -0.81 0.12
N THR A 111 6.29 -0.26 0.62
CA THR A 111 6.60 1.16 0.49
C THR A 111 7.10 1.47 -0.92
N TYR A 112 6.53 2.48 -1.55
CA TYR A 112 6.90 2.98 -2.87
C TYR A 112 7.29 4.45 -2.81
N CYS A 113 8.33 4.80 -3.55
CA CYS A 113 8.75 6.18 -3.76
C CYS A 113 8.75 6.48 -5.26
N PHE A 114 8.08 7.54 -5.67
CA PHE A 114 7.96 7.96 -7.08
C PHE A 114 8.39 9.42 -7.22
N ARG A 115 9.04 9.74 -8.34
CA ARG A 115 9.14 11.11 -8.80
C ARG A 115 8.10 11.34 -9.88
N LEU A 116 7.13 12.19 -9.60
CA LEU A 116 6.01 12.42 -10.48
C LEU A 116 6.37 13.42 -11.59
N SER A 117 5.84 13.20 -12.82
CA SER A 117 5.81 14.24 -13.84
C SER A 117 4.86 15.37 -13.42
N ALA A 118 5.00 16.55 -14.01
CA ALA A 118 4.18 17.71 -13.67
C ALA A 118 2.66 17.43 -13.75
N ASP A 119 2.23 16.70 -14.78
CA ASP A 119 0.82 16.35 -14.97
C ASP A 119 0.33 15.36 -13.91
N LYS A 120 1.13 14.34 -13.60
CA LYS A 120 0.80 13.36 -12.56
C LYS A 120 0.83 13.98 -11.16
N TYR A 121 1.80 14.85 -10.90
CA TYR A 121 1.89 15.62 -9.66
C TYR A 121 0.62 16.42 -9.41
N LYS A 122 0.15 17.16 -10.42
CA LYS A 122 -1.09 17.93 -10.32
C LYS A 122 -2.29 17.01 -10.00
N SER A 123 -2.44 15.92 -10.72
CA SER A 123 -3.53 14.96 -10.50
C SER A 123 -3.51 14.37 -9.08
N VAL A 124 -2.32 14.02 -8.56
CA VAL A 124 -2.16 13.49 -7.20
C VAL A 124 -2.49 14.57 -6.17
N LEU A 125 -2.02 15.81 -6.37
CA LEU A 125 -2.30 16.92 -5.47
C LEU A 125 -3.81 17.23 -5.41
N ASP A 126 -4.50 17.22 -6.54
CA ASP A 126 -5.95 17.40 -6.60
C ASP A 126 -6.69 16.30 -5.83
N ILE A 127 -6.24 15.05 -5.90
CA ILE A 127 -6.77 13.95 -5.09
C ILE A 127 -6.56 14.19 -3.59
N PHE A 128 -5.38 14.66 -3.17
CA PHE A 128 -5.09 14.98 -1.77
C PHE A 128 -6.02 16.07 -1.25
N HIS A 129 -6.20 17.12 -2.03
CA HIS A 129 -7.14 18.21 -1.69
C HIS A 129 -8.58 17.70 -1.61
N PHE A 130 -8.99 16.81 -2.52
CA PHE A 130 -10.32 16.24 -2.47
C PHE A 130 -10.52 15.34 -1.23
N ILE A 131 -9.52 14.52 -0.86
CA ILE A 131 -9.55 13.73 0.38
C ILE A 131 -9.65 14.65 1.60
N ARG A 132 -8.85 15.73 1.66
CA ARG A 132 -8.91 16.74 2.71
C ARG A 132 -10.33 17.32 2.85
N ASP A 133 -10.95 17.67 1.73
CA ASP A 133 -12.28 18.25 1.72
C ASP A 133 -13.34 17.24 2.17
N ILE A 134 -13.22 15.96 1.78
CA ILE A 134 -14.08 14.87 2.31
C ILE A 134 -13.90 14.73 3.83
N VAL A 135 -12.67 14.78 4.33
CA VAL A 135 -12.40 14.67 5.77
C VAL A 135 -13.02 15.83 6.55
N ARG A 136 -12.91 17.06 6.06
CA ARG A 136 -13.39 18.30 6.72
C ARG A 136 -14.90 18.46 6.71
N HIS A 137 -15.56 18.11 5.60
CA HIS A 137 -17.00 18.35 5.44
C HIS A 137 -17.82 17.11 5.81
N GLN A 138 -19.11 17.33 6.05
CA GLN A 138 -20.02 16.23 6.36
C GLN A 138 -20.52 15.56 5.08
N HIS A 139 -20.23 14.25 4.96
CA HIS A 139 -20.74 13.38 3.89
C HIS A 139 -21.23 12.07 4.49
N ILE A 140 -22.30 11.51 3.93
CA ILE A 140 -22.87 10.23 4.40
C ILE A 140 -21.93 9.07 4.03
N ASN A 141 -21.29 9.13 2.86
CA ASN A 141 -20.49 8.03 2.30
C ASN A 141 -18.97 8.32 2.32
N LYS A 142 -18.44 8.96 3.38
CA LYS A 142 -17.03 9.36 3.46
C LYS A 142 -16.06 8.23 3.16
N ILE A 143 -16.26 7.06 3.77
CA ILE A 143 -15.38 5.89 3.56
C ILE A 143 -15.35 5.48 2.09
N ALA A 144 -16.52 5.36 1.46
CA ALA A 144 -16.62 4.98 0.05
C ALA A 144 -15.97 6.03 -0.88
N MET A 145 -16.12 7.32 -0.57
CA MET A 145 -15.50 8.40 -1.32
C MET A 145 -13.98 8.35 -1.21
N ILE A 146 -13.45 8.21 0.00
CA ILE A 146 -12.00 8.11 0.24
C ILE A 146 -11.43 6.87 -0.48
N ARG A 147 -12.08 5.70 -0.37
CA ARG A 147 -11.69 4.50 -1.13
C ARG A 147 -11.65 4.73 -2.64
N SER A 148 -12.65 5.43 -3.17
CA SER A 148 -12.69 5.76 -4.60
C SER A 148 -11.49 6.64 -5.01
N MET A 149 -11.11 7.61 -4.18
CA MET A 149 -9.93 8.45 -4.43
C MET A 149 -8.63 7.63 -4.41
N PHE A 150 -8.52 6.68 -3.48
CA PHE A 150 -7.38 5.76 -3.47
C PHE A 150 -7.35 4.81 -4.68
N ASN A 151 -8.51 4.36 -5.15
CA ASN A 151 -8.56 3.59 -6.40
C ASN A 151 -8.07 4.41 -7.60
N VAL A 152 -8.46 5.69 -7.70
CA VAL A 152 -7.96 6.59 -8.75
C VAL A 152 -6.45 6.80 -8.58
N LEU A 153 -5.96 7.01 -7.36
CA LEU A 153 -4.53 7.16 -7.08
C LEU A 153 -3.75 5.92 -7.52
N ASN A 154 -4.23 4.72 -7.22
CA ASN A 154 -3.61 3.47 -7.66
C ASN A 154 -3.55 3.35 -9.19
N LEU A 155 -4.62 3.74 -9.91
CA LEU A 155 -4.60 3.76 -11.37
C LEU A 155 -3.56 4.73 -11.93
N ILE A 156 -3.40 5.90 -11.31
CA ILE A 156 -2.35 6.87 -11.69
C ILE A 156 -0.95 6.26 -11.46
N ILE A 157 -0.74 5.58 -10.32
CA ILE A 157 0.52 4.94 -9.99
C ILE A 157 0.83 3.81 -10.98
N GLU A 158 -0.18 3.05 -11.41
CA GLU A 158 -0.02 1.98 -12.39
C GLU A 158 0.47 2.48 -13.76
N GLU A 159 0.24 3.74 -14.07
CA GLU A 159 0.74 4.37 -15.30
C GLU A 159 2.19 4.90 -15.17
N LEU A 160 2.75 4.93 -13.95
CA LEU A 160 4.12 5.41 -13.76
C LEU A 160 5.13 4.37 -14.26
N PRO A 161 6.20 4.82 -14.94
CA PRO A 161 7.29 3.94 -15.32
C PRO A 161 7.92 3.30 -14.09
N TYR A 162 8.09 2.01 -14.11
CA TYR A 162 8.64 1.23 -12.99
C TYR A 162 10.06 1.66 -12.61
N GLU A 163 10.82 2.18 -13.55
CA GLU A 163 12.18 2.70 -13.38
C GLU A 163 12.26 3.93 -12.45
N GLN A 164 11.13 4.57 -12.17
CA GLN A 164 11.02 5.70 -11.25
C GLN A 164 10.59 5.28 -9.83
N CYS A 165 10.35 4.00 -9.63
CA CYS A 165 9.97 3.44 -8.34
C CYS A 165 11.25 3.09 -7.57
N SER A 166 11.79 4.04 -6.81
CA SER A 166 12.99 3.80 -6.01
C SER A 166 12.68 3.77 -4.52
N VAL A 167 12.61 2.57 -3.98
CA VAL A 167 13.08 2.33 -2.63
C VAL A 167 14.40 1.58 -2.82
N SER A 168 15.50 2.29 -2.64
CA SER A 168 16.89 1.87 -2.64
C SER A 168 17.61 1.56 -3.95
N HIS A 169 18.65 2.32 -4.17
CA HIS A 169 19.64 2.11 -5.23
C HIS A 169 20.69 1.02 -4.93
N ASP A 170 20.66 0.34 -3.79
CA ASP A 170 21.76 -0.55 -3.41
C ASP A 170 21.42 -1.89 -2.73
N ILE A 171 20.16 -2.26 -2.62
CA ILE A 171 19.84 -3.66 -2.34
C ILE A 171 19.53 -4.33 -3.67
N GLY A 172 20.59 -4.68 -4.31
CA GLY A 172 20.79 -5.34 -5.58
C GLY A 172 19.56 -5.80 -6.34
N HIS A 173 19.71 -5.84 -7.64
CA HIS A 173 18.89 -6.46 -8.68
C HIS A 173 17.81 -7.50 -8.24
N LYS A 174 18.07 -8.24 -7.16
CA LYS A 174 17.15 -9.21 -6.57
C LYS A 174 15.90 -8.57 -5.95
N LYS A 175 16.06 -7.49 -5.19
CA LYS A 175 14.93 -6.83 -4.51
C LYS A 175 14.04 -6.09 -5.50
N GLY A 176 14.63 -5.45 -6.51
CA GLY A 176 13.90 -4.84 -7.61
C GLY A 176 13.07 -5.87 -8.38
N ILE A 177 13.62 -7.05 -8.70
CA ILE A 177 12.87 -8.13 -9.34
C ILE A 177 11.73 -8.62 -8.44
N TYR A 178 11.95 -8.71 -7.13
CA TYR A 178 10.90 -9.11 -6.19
C TYR A 178 9.75 -8.10 -6.13
N GLU A 179 10.04 -6.81 -6.12
CA GLU A 179 9.04 -5.74 -6.14
C GLU A 179 8.23 -5.74 -7.44
N ILE A 180 8.91 -5.90 -8.58
CA ILE A 180 8.24 -6.05 -9.88
C ILE A 180 7.37 -7.31 -9.91
N PHE A 181 7.85 -8.41 -9.34
CA PHE A 181 7.06 -9.63 -9.18
C PHE A 181 5.77 -9.36 -8.41
N LEU A 182 5.86 -8.71 -7.25
CA LEU A 182 4.69 -8.39 -6.44
C LEU A 182 3.70 -7.49 -7.18
N HIS A 183 4.19 -6.46 -7.85
CA HIS A 183 3.34 -5.60 -8.68
C HIS A 183 2.56 -6.41 -9.73
N HIS A 184 3.24 -7.26 -10.50
CA HIS A 184 2.57 -8.13 -11.45
C HIS A 184 1.60 -9.11 -10.79
N LEU A 185 1.95 -9.62 -9.60
CA LEU A 185 1.11 -10.53 -8.85
C LEU A 185 -0.22 -9.86 -8.43
N TYR A 186 -0.16 -8.67 -7.85
CA TYR A 186 -1.37 -7.92 -7.44
C TYR A 186 -2.31 -7.59 -8.59
N ARG A 187 -1.75 -7.30 -9.76
CA ARG A 187 -2.55 -7.02 -10.96
C ARG A 187 -3.21 -8.26 -11.57
N ASN A 188 -2.58 -9.41 -11.43
CA ASN A 188 -2.96 -10.59 -12.22
C ASN A 188 -3.42 -11.80 -11.40
N PHE A 189 -3.31 -11.79 -10.05
CA PHE A 189 -3.60 -12.97 -9.20
C PHE A 189 -5.00 -13.54 -9.38
N ARG A 190 -5.97 -12.72 -9.79
CA ARG A 190 -7.34 -13.17 -10.07
C ARG A 190 -7.42 -14.14 -11.25
N LYS A 191 -6.57 -13.92 -12.25
CA LYS A 191 -6.56 -14.69 -13.51
C LYS A 191 -5.36 -15.63 -13.63
N GLU A 192 -4.19 -15.17 -13.17
CA GLU A 192 -2.92 -15.84 -13.34
C GLU A 192 -2.29 -16.20 -12.00
N ARG A 193 -2.03 -17.49 -11.77
CA ARG A 193 -1.46 -17.99 -10.50
C ARG A 193 -0.17 -18.76 -10.71
N GLN A 194 0.20 -19.03 -11.97
CA GLN A 194 1.38 -19.83 -12.30
C GLN A 194 2.63 -18.95 -12.27
N ILE A 195 3.67 -19.46 -11.59
CA ILE A 195 4.98 -18.78 -11.52
C ILE A 195 5.55 -18.45 -12.90
N ARG A 196 5.27 -19.30 -13.91
CA ARG A 196 5.75 -19.12 -15.28
C ARG A 196 5.33 -17.77 -15.86
N PHE A 197 4.06 -17.39 -15.69
CA PHE A 197 3.55 -16.09 -16.16
C PHE A 197 4.37 -14.91 -15.61
N TYR A 198 4.69 -14.95 -14.31
CA TYR A 198 5.44 -13.89 -13.66
C TYR A 198 6.92 -13.91 -14.06
N ALA A 199 7.49 -15.11 -14.20
CA ALA A 199 8.87 -15.28 -14.64
C ALA A 199 9.08 -14.75 -16.08
N ASP A 200 8.14 -15.05 -16.97
CA ASP A 200 8.14 -14.57 -18.36
C ASP A 200 8.01 -13.02 -18.41
N LYS A 201 7.15 -12.43 -17.57
CA LYS A 201 7.00 -10.97 -17.45
C LYS A 201 8.27 -10.27 -16.96
N LEU A 202 9.04 -10.94 -16.15
CA LEU A 202 10.30 -10.43 -15.57
C LEU A 202 11.54 -10.78 -16.36
N ASN A 203 11.39 -11.51 -17.47
CA ASN A 203 12.50 -12.07 -18.27
C ASN A 203 13.52 -12.86 -17.43
N VAL A 204 13.01 -13.65 -16.46
CA VAL A 204 13.83 -14.53 -15.61
C VAL A 204 13.33 -15.98 -15.68
N SER A 205 14.16 -16.94 -15.24
CA SER A 205 13.70 -18.32 -15.13
C SER A 205 12.77 -18.52 -13.91
N THR A 206 11.84 -19.47 -14.01
CA THR A 206 10.95 -19.84 -12.89
C THR A 206 11.71 -20.29 -11.65
N VAL A 207 12.86 -20.95 -11.84
CA VAL A 207 13.75 -21.42 -10.77
C VAL A 207 14.37 -20.21 -10.05
N TYR A 208 14.86 -19.24 -10.81
CA TYR A 208 15.43 -18.03 -10.27
C TYR A 208 14.39 -17.23 -9.48
N LEU A 209 13.20 -16.98 -10.07
CA LEU A 209 12.11 -16.25 -9.41
C LEU A 209 11.66 -16.95 -8.11
N SER A 210 11.51 -18.30 -8.15
CA SER A 210 11.12 -19.07 -6.96
C SER A 210 12.11 -18.92 -5.80
N ARG A 211 13.41 -19.03 -6.13
CA ARG A 211 14.49 -18.87 -5.13
C ARG A 211 14.53 -17.45 -4.57
N LEU A 212 14.47 -16.47 -5.45
CA LEU A 212 14.52 -15.05 -5.11
C LEU A 212 13.36 -14.66 -4.19
N VAL A 213 12.12 -15.01 -4.54
CA VAL A 213 10.93 -14.71 -3.75
C VAL A 213 11.05 -15.35 -2.36
N LYS A 214 11.46 -16.63 -2.29
CA LYS A 214 11.63 -17.33 -1.02
C LYS A 214 12.78 -16.77 -0.17
N GLU A 215 13.89 -16.35 -0.80
CA GLU A 215 15.03 -15.71 -0.12
C GLU A 215 14.64 -14.39 0.54
N ILE A 216 13.84 -13.55 -0.15
CA ILE A 216 13.47 -12.22 0.32
C ILE A 216 12.28 -12.26 1.30
N SER A 217 11.21 -13.01 0.97
CA SER A 217 9.96 -12.99 1.74
C SER A 217 9.79 -14.14 2.73
N GLY A 218 10.63 -15.15 2.66
CA GLY A 218 10.48 -16.39 3.43
C GLY A 218 9.34 -17.31 2.93
N THR A 219 8.53 -16.85 1.96
CA THR A 219 7.35 -17.58 1.43
C THR A 219 7.51 -17.90 -0.06
N THR A 220 6.70 -18.81 -0.59
CA THR A 220 6.77 -19.15 -2.01
C THR A 220 5.90 -18.22 -2.86
N VAL A 221 6.16 -18.18 -4.18
CA VAL A 221 5.28 -17.48 -5.15
C VAL A 221 3.84 -17.98 -5.05
N ASN A 222 3.66 -19.29 -4.88
CA ASN A 222 2.33 -19.87 -4.75
C ASN A 222 1.64 -19.45 -3.45
N ASP A 223 2.37 -19.31 -2.33
CA ASP A 223 1.81 -18.84 -1.06
C ASP A 223 1.35 -17.39 -1.17
N HIS A 224 2.13 -16.53 -1.82
CA HIS A 224 1.73 -15.16 -2.11
C HIS A 224 0.43 -15.11 -2.92
N ALA A 225 0.38 -15.83 -4.07
CA ALA A 225 -0.79 -15.84 -4.94
C ALA A 225 -2.04 -16.39 -4.22
N THR A 226 -1.90 -17.51 -3.54
CA THR A 226 -3.01 -18.16 -2.84
C THR A 226 -3.50 -17.35 -1.64
N SER A 227 -2.62 -16.61 -0.96
CA SER A 227 -3.01 -15.69 0.13
C SER A 227 -3.88 -14.55 -0.39
N LEU A 228 -3.50 -13.94 -1.52
CA LEU A 228 -4.29 -12.88 -2.16
C LEU A 228 -5.66 -13.37 -2.62
N VAL A 229 -5.69 -14.54 -3.27
CA VAL A 229 -6.96 -15.17 -3.69
C VAL A 229 -7.87 -15.43 -2.48
N TYR A 230 -7.33 -15.93 -1.39
CA TYR A 230 -8.10 -16.18 -0.17
C TYR A 230 -8.67 -14.89 0.43
N LYS A 231 -7.84 -13.85 0.56
CA LYS A 231 -8.28 -12.51 1.03
C LYS A 231 -9.40 -11.95 0.15
N GLU A 232 -9.26 -12.08 -1.18
CA GLU A 232 -10.27 -11.60 -2.13
C GLU A 232 -11.58 -12.38 -2.01
N ILE A 233 -11.53 -13.72 -1.84
CA ILE A 233 -12.74 -14.51 -1.59
C ILE A 233 -13.43 -14.02 -0.31
N CYS A 234 -12.70 -13.82 0.78
CA CYS A 234 -13.26 -13.28 2.03
C CYS A 234 -13.94 -11.93 1.79
N ASN A 235 -13.26 -11.03 1.07
CA ASN A 235 -13.80 -9.70 0.75
C ASN A 235 -15.10 -9.79 -0.07
N LEU A 236 -15.12 -10.60 -1.13
CA LEU A 236 -16.31 -10.79 -1.97
C LEU A 236 -17.47 -11.47 -1.22
N LEU A 237 -17.16 -12.43 -0.35
CA LEU A 237 -18.18 -13.08 0.49
C LEU A 237 -18.84 -12.13 1.48
N THR A 238 -18.09 -11.15 1.98
CA THR A 238 -18.54 -10.19 3.00
C THR A 238 -19.22 -8.95 2.39
N HIS A 239 -18.72 -8.47 1.24
CA HIS A 239 -19.07 -7.13 0.74
C HIS A 239 -19.75 -7.16 -0.64
N SER A 240 -20.14 -8.33 -1.15
CA SER A 240 -20.88 -8.43 -2.40
C SER A 240 -22.00 -9.46 -2.35
N ASP A 241 -23.00 -9.26 -3.24
CA ASP A 241 -24.12 -10.20 -3.43
C ASP A 241 -23.82 -11.32 -4.44
N MET A 242 -22.55 -11.42 -4.89
CA MET A 242 -22.14 -12.45 -5.84
C MET A 242 -22.38 -13.85 -5.28
N THR A 243 -22.94 -14.73 -6.09
CA THR A 243 -23.05 -16.16 -5.75
C THR A 243 -21.66 -16.80 -5.67
N ILE A 244 -21.55 -17.95 -5.02
CA ILE A 244 -20.26 -18.68 -4.95
C ILE A 244 -19.76 -19.07 -6.35
N GLY A 245 -20.68 -19.35 -7.29
CA GLY A 245 -20.35 -19.61 -8.68
C GLY A 245 -19.77 -18.39 -9.40
N GLU A 246 -20.42 -17.24 -9.26
CA GLU A 246 -19.92 -15.97 -9.83
C GLU A 246 -18.54 -15.59 -9.27
N ILE A 247 -18.31 -15.79 -7.96
CA ILE A 247 -16.99 -15.58 -7.36
C ILE A 247 -15.96 -16.56 -7.95
N ALA A 248 -16.33 -17.82 -8.21
CA ALA A 248 -15.45 -18.80 -8.83
C ALA A 248 -15.06 -18.36 -10.25
N ASP A 249 -16.01 -17.91 -11.05
CA ASP A 249 -15.79 -17.39 -12.39
C ASP A 249 -14.91 -16.13 -12.37
N TYR A 250 -15.23 -15.18 -11.48
CA TYR A 250 -14.48 -13.92 -11.33
C TYR A 250 -13.01 -14.16 -10.97
N LEU A 251 -12.75 -15.15 -10.10
CA LEU A 251 -11.41 -15.52 -9.66
C LEU A 251 -10.76 -16.64 -10.50
N ASN A 252 -11.31 -16.93 -11.68
CA ASN A 252 -10.77 -17.92 -12.60
C ASN A 252 -10.52 -19.30 -11.96
N PHE A 253 -11.49 -19.82 -11.19
CA PHE A 253 -11.55 -21.21 -10.77
C PHE A 253 -12.27 -22.03 -11.85
N SER A 254 -11.95 -23.30 -11.96
CA SER A 254 -12.60 -24.22 -12.92
C SER A 254 -14.11 -24.34 -12.69
N ASP A 255 -14.54 -24.26 -11.43
CA ASP A 255 -15.92 -24.37 -10.99
C ASP A 255 -16.07 -23.96 -9.52
N GLN A 256 -17.33 -23.87 -9.08
CA GLN A 256 -17.69 -23.55 -7.69
C GLN A 256 -17.11 -24.55 -6.67
N SER A 257 -16.98 -25.83 -7.05
CA SER A 257 -16.47 -26.87 -6.15
C SER A 257 -14.98 -26.69 -5.89
N ALA A 258 -14.21 -26.32 -6.92
CA ALA A 258 -12.79 -25.99 -6.80
C ALA A 258 -12.56 -24.80 -5.86
N LEU A 259 -13.33 -23.72 -6.00
CA LEU A 259 -13.28 -22.59 -5.07
C LEU A 259 -13.65 -23.00 -3.65
N SER A 260 -14.75 -23.77 -3.48
CA SER A 260 -15.21 -24.21 -2.17
C SER A 260 -14.19 -25.07 -1.45
N ASN A 261 -13.53 -25.99 -2.16
CA ASN A 261 -12.47 -26.82 -1.61
C ASN A 261 -11.23 -25.99 -1.23
N PHE A 262 -10.81 -25.06 -2.10
CA PHE A 262 -9.72 -24.14 -1.82
C PHE A 262 -9.99 -23.31 -0.55
N PHE A 263 -11.17 -22.73 -0.45
CA PHE A 263 -11.54 -21.92 0.69
C PHE A 263 -11.63 -22.73 1.99
N LYS A 264 -12.28 -23.92 1.92
CA LYS A 264 -12.41 -24.80 3.09
C LYS A 264 -11.07 -25.28 3.64
N GLN A 265 -10.12 -25.59 2.76
CA GLN A 265 -8.76 -26.00 3.19
C GLN A 265 -8.05 -24.89 4.00
N ARG A 266 -8.35 -23.61 3.75
CA ARG A 266 -7.69 -22.48 4.41
C ARG A 266 -8.46 -21.94 5.59
N SER A 267 -9.79 -21.88 5.52
CA SER A 267 -10.65 -21.30 6.57
C SER A 267 -11.20 -22.33 7.55
N GLY A 268 -11.13 -23.63 7.22
CA GLY A 268 -11.77 -24.69 7.98
C GLY A 268 -13.28 -24.81 7.77
N MET A 269 -13.92 -23.89 6.98
CA MET A 269 -15.37 -23.85 6.77
C MET A 269 -15.71 -23.61 5.29
N THR A 270 -16.97 -23.86 4.92
CA THR A 270 -17.43 -23.58 3.56
C THR A 270 -17.63 -22.08 3.31
N PRO A 271 -17.52 -21.59 2.05
CA PRO A 271 -17.81 -20.20 1.71
C PRO A 271 -19.18 -19.73 2.16
N LEU A 272 -20.20 -20.57 2.01
CA LEU A 272 -21.57 -20.27 2.43
C LEU A 272 -21.68 -20.11 3.96
N ALA A 273 -21.02 -21.01 4.72
CA ALA A 273 -20.99 -20.91 6.18
C ALA A 273 -20.23 -19.65 6.65
N TYR A 274 -19.21 -19.25 5.91
CA TYR A 274 -18.46 -18.01 6.19
C TYR A 274 -19.34 -16.78 5.97
N ARG A 275 -20.06 -16.70 4.83
CA ARG A 275 -20.98 -15.60 4.51
C ARG A 275 -22.08 -15.45 5.55
N ASN A 276 -22.67 -16.56 6.01
CA ASN A 276 -23.78 -16.54 6.97
C ASN A 276 -23.35 -16.18 8.42
N ARG A 277 -22.05 -16.04 8.69
CA ARG A 277 -21.52 -15.62 10.01
C ARG A 277 -21.28 -14.13 10.13
N GLN A 278 -21.31 -13.43 9.01
CA GLN A 278 -21.15 -11.96 8.93
C GLN A 278 -22.52 -11.28 9.00
#